data_bdb9f95d6d218a5e51ece741ec73d3c0
#
_entry.id   bdb9f95d6d218a5e51ece741ec73d3c0
#
_cell.length_a   1.000
_cell.length_b   1.000
_cell.length_c   1.000
_cell.angle_alpha   90.00
_cell.angle_beta   90.00
_cell.angle_gamma   90.00
#
_symmetry.space_group_name_H-M   'P 1'
#
loop_
_entity.id
_entity.type
_entity.pdbx_description
1 polymer ?
#
loop_
_entity_poly.entity_id
_entity_poly.type
_entity_poly.pdbx_seq_one_letter_code
_entity_poly.pdbx_strand_id
1 'polypeptide(L)'
;MNKIDNHLPTKELQALDAAHHMHPFTANGELAEKGVRVITQAKGAFITDSEGVEILDAMAGLWCVNIGYGRKELAEVASAQDRKSTRL
;
A
#
# COMPACT_ATOMS: atom_id res chain seq x y z
N MET A 1 12.60 -13.34 -5.16
CA MET A 1 11.37 -12.96 -4.47
C MET A 1 10.18 -13.28 -5.36
N ASN A 2 9.21 -13.98 -4.82
CA ASN A 2 8.01 -14.28 -5.56
C ASN A 2 7.20 -13.00 -5.78
N LYS A 3 7.06 -12.62 -7.03
CA LYS A 3 6.18 -11.52 -7.37
C LYS A 3 4.74 -11.94 -7.17
N ILE A 4 3.97 -11.12 -6.50
CA ILE A 4 2.53 -11.30 -6.48
C ILE A 4 2.00 -10.65 -7.74
N ASP A 5 1.78 -11.46 -8.78
CA ASP A 5 1.36 -10.98 -10.08
C ASP A 5 -0.16 -11.01 -10.26
N ASN A 6 -0.90 -11.03 -9.14
CA ASN A 6 -2.35 -11.14 -9.15
C ASN A 6 -3.06 -9.80 -9.04
N HIS A 7 -2.42 -8.72 -9.48
CA HIS A 7 -3.06 -7.42 -9.56
C HIS A 7 -3.37 -7.05 -11.00
N LEU A 8 -4.26 -6.09 -11.19
CA LEU A 8 -4.58 -5.54 -12.50
C LEU A 8 -3.35 -4.87 -13.13
N PRO A 9 -3.29 -4.75 -14.46
CA PRO A 9 -2.22 -3.98 -15.10
C PRO A 9 -2.13 -2.56 -14.56
N THR A 10 -0.93 -2.02 -14.51
CA THR A 10 -0.67 -0.68 -13.96
C THR A 10 -1.58 0.39 -14.57
N LYS A 11 -1.78 0.36 -15.87
CA LYS A 11 -2.61 1.36 -16.54
C LYS A 11 -4.06 1.31 -16.12
N GLU A 12 -4.59 0.12 -15.86
CA GLU A 12 -5.95 -0.04 -15.35
C GLU A 12 -6.06 0.46 -13.92
N LEU A 13 -5.07 0.17 -13.08
CA LEU A 13 -5.02 0.67 -11.71
C LEU A 13 -4.95 2.19 -11.69
N GLN A 14 -4.12 2.78 -12.55
CA GLN A 14 -3.99 4.22 -12.67
C GLN A 14 -5.31 4.88 -13.14
N ALA A 15 -6.01 4.24 -14.07
CA ALA A 15 -7.29 4.75 -14.55
C ALA A 15 -8.36 4.73 -13.46
N LEU A 16 -8.44 3.66 -12.69
CA LEU A 16 -9.36 3.54 -11.57
C LEU A 16 -9.06 4.57 -10.49
N ASP A 17 -7.79 4.76 -10.18
CA ASP A 17 -7.34 5.77 -9.22
C ASP A 17 -7.76 7.17 -9.66
N ALA A 18 -7.48 7.52 -10.91
CA ALA A 18 -7.81 8.84 -11.45
C ALA A 18 -9.32 9.11 -11.47
N ALA A 19 -10.12 8.07 -11.69
CA ALA A 19 -11.56 8.19 -11.76
C ALA A 19 -12.24 8.28 -10.39
N HIS A 20 -11.66 7.66 -9.35
CA HIS A 20 -12.38 7.44 -8.10
C HIS A 20 -11.68 7.94 -6.85
N HIS A 21 -10.42 8.34 -6.91
CA HIS A 21 -9.66 8.70 -5.72
C HIS A 21 -9.03 10.09 -5.82
N MET A 22 -9.23 10.90 -4.80
CA MET A 22 -8.56 12.20 -4.68
C MET A 22 -7.47 12.09 -3.62
N HIS A 23 -6.21 12.29 -4.04
CA HIS A 23 -5.07 12.17 -3.14
C HIS A 23 -4.88 13.43 -2.30
N PRO A 24 -4.57 13.30 -1.01
CA PRO A 24 -4.28 14.45 -0.16
C PRO A 24 -2.90 15.02 -0.49
N PHE A 25 -2.73 16.32 -0.25
CA PHE A 25 -1.44 17.02 -0.44
C PHE A 25 -0.84 16.80 -1.83
N THR A 26 -1.68 16.79 -2.87
CA THR A 26 -1.25 16.41 -4.22
C THR A 26 -1.89 17.31 -5.26
N ALA A 27 -1.13 17.65 -6.31
CA ALA A 27 -1.66 18.31 -7.49
C ALA A 27 -2.41 17.28 -8.33
N ASN A 28 -3.69 17.07 -8.05
CA ASN A 28 -4.46 15.99 -8.65
C ASN A 28 -4.59 16.07 -10.17
N GLY A 29 -4.59 17.29 -10.74
CA GLY A 29 -4.61 17.44 -12.20
C GLY A 29 -3.37 16.88 -12.87
N GLU A 30 -2.20 17.19 -12.33
CA GLU A 30 -0.93 16.63 -12.83
C GLU A 30 -0.87 15.12 -12.62
N LEU A 31 -1.33 14.66 -11.47
CA LEU A 31 -1.33 13.24 -11.15
C LEU A 31 -2.20 12.46 -12.12
N ALA A 32 -3.35 13.00 -12.50
CA ALA A 32 -4.24 12.36 -13.47
C ALA A 32 -3.59 12.23 -14.84
N GLU A 33 -2.77 13.19 -15.25
CA GLU A 33 -2.05 13.15 -16.51
C GLU A 33 -0.88 12.18 -16.52
N LYS A 34 -0.07 12.24 -15.45
CA LYS A 34 1.15 11.42 -15.34
C LYS A 34 0.87 9.99 -14.87
N GLY A 35 -0.22 9.79 -14.18
CA GLY A 35 -0.53 8.54 -13.53
C GLY A 35 0.11 8.40 -12.15
N VAL A 36 -0.59 7.75 -11.26
CA VAL A 36 -0.11 7.50 -9.90
C VAL A 36 0.84 6.31 -9.89
N ARG A 37 1.81 6.33 -8.97
CA ARG A 37 2.60 5.13 -8.70
C ARG A 37 1.78 4.23 -7.77
N VAL A 38 1.52 3.01 -8.22
CA VAL A 38 0.71 2.05 -7.47
C VAL A 38 1.63 1.11 -6.70
N ILE A 39 1.47 1.06 -5.39
CA ILE A 39 2.23 0.15 -4.53
C ILE A 39 1.44 -1.13 -4.36
N THR A 40 2.05 -2.26 -4.66
CA THR A 40 1.40 -3.56 -4.63
C THR A 40 1.88 -4.48 -3.52
N GLN A 41 3.06 -4.23 -2.97
CA GLN A 41 3.64 -5.04 -1.90
C GLN A 41 4.42 -4.17 -0.95
N ALA A 42 4.51 -4.61 0.29
CA ALA A 42 5.34 -3.95 1.29
C ALA A 42 5.87 -5.00 2.28
N LYS A 43 7.17 -4.94 2.59
CA LYS A 43 7.78 -5.85 3.54
C LYS A 43 9.00 -5.18 4.19
N GLY A 44 9.05 -5.21 5.54
CA GLY A 44 10.13 -4.56 6.27
C GLY A 44 10.17 -3.07 5.99
N ALA A 45 11.28 -2.57 5.50
CA ALA A 45 11.46 -1.16 5.17
C ALA A 45 11.26 -0.88 3.67
N PHE A 46 10.84 -1.86 2.89
CA PHE A 46 10.73 -1.73 1.45
C PHE A 46 9.30 -1.86 0.97
N ILE A 47 8.99 -1.09 -0.07
CA ILE A 47 7.73 -1.18 -0.81
C ILE A 47 8.05 -1.50 -2.26
N THR A 48 7.12 -2.15 -2.95
CA THR A 48 7.29 -2.52 -4.36
C THR A 48 6.12 -1.97 -5.15
N ASP A 49 6.41 -1.29 -6.27
CA ASP A 49 5.37 -0.74 -7.11
C ASP A 49 4.81 -1.78 -8.10
N SER A 50 3.79 -1.38 -8.85
CA SER A 50 3.13 -2.27 -9.82
C SER A 50 4.01 -2.69 -10.97
N GLU A 51 5.12 -2.00 -11.21
CA GLU A 51 6.11 -2.35 -12.23
C GLU A 51 7.25 -3.22 -11.68
N GLY A 52 7.19 -3.59 -10.42
CA GLY A 52 8.19 -4.45 -9.79
C GLY A 52 9.40 -3.72 -9.23
N VAL A 53 9.37 -2.40 -9.17
CA VAL A 53 10.47 -1.60 -8.62
C VAL A 53 10.40 -1.60 -7.11
N GLU A 54 11.49 -2.01 -6.46
CA GLU A 54 11.60 -2.01 -5.00
C GLU A 54 12.17 -0.68 -4.52
N ILE A 55 11.52 -0.08 -3.55
CA ILE A 55 11.82 1.26 -3.05
C ILE A 55 11.95 1.22 -1.53
N LEU A 56 12.97 1.88 -1.00
CA LEU A 56 13.07 2.08 0.45
C LEU A 56 12.03 3.09 0.90
N ASP A 57 11.16 2.68 1.82
CA ASP A 57 10.11 3.56 2.34
C ASP A 57 10.64 4.44 3.46
N ALA A 58 11.06 5.65 3.11
CA ALA A 58 11.57 6.61 4.08
C ALA A 58 10.46 7.48 4.70
N MET A 59 9.25 7.40 4.19
CA MET A 59 8.12 8.19 4.71
C MET A 59 7.29 7.45 5.75
N ALA A 60 7.48 6.14 5.87
CA ALA A 60 6.76 5.30 6.84
C ALA A 60 5.23 5.51 6.76
N GLY A 61 4.69 5.61 5.54
CA GLY A 61 3.26 5.84 5.34
C GLY A 61 2.76 7.13 5.96
N LEU A 62 3.60 8.14 6.03
CA LEU A 62 3.35 9.41 6.71
C LEU A 62 3.15 9.16 8.22
N TRP A 63 4.20 8.62 8.86
CA TRP A 63 4.28 8.38 10.31
C TRP A 63 3.49 7.17 10.81
N CYS A 64 2.99 6.34 9.93
CA CYS A 64 2.13 5.21 10.33
C CYS A 64 2.87 3.89 10.50
N VAL A 65 4.04 3.72 9.89
CA VAL A 65 4.75 2.44 9.83
C VAL A 65 6.10 2.56 10.54
N ASN A 66 6.06 2.54 11.87
CA ASN A 66 7.27 2.77 12.68
C ASN A 66 8.17 1.53 12.79
N ILE A 67 7.64 0.33 12.61
CA ILE A 67 8.37 -0.92 12.78
C ILE A 67 8.45 -1.77 11.51
N GLY A 68 8.10 -1.17 10.37
CA GLY A 68 8.14 -1.86 9.08
C GLY A 68 6.83 -2.56 8.75
N TYR A 69 6.80 -3.10 7.54
CA TYR A 69 5.63 -3.79 6.99
C TYR A 69 5.72 -5.30 7.21
N GLY A 70 4.56 -5.95 7.25
CA GLY A 70 4.49 -7.41 7.25
C GLY A 70 4.86 -8.05 8.59
N ARG A 71 4.67 -7.36 9.69
CA ARG A 71 4.93 -7.89 11.03
C ARG A 71 3.76 -8.78 11.46
N LYS A 72 3.90 -10.06 11.20
CA LYS A 72 2.84 -11.05 11.45
C LYS A 72 2.44 -11.13 12.93
N GLU A 73 3.39 -10.97 13.83
CA GLU A 73 3.12 -10.99 15.27
C GLU A 73 2.13 -9.91 15.69
N LEU A 74 2.14 -8.76 15.03
CA LEU A 74 1.18 -7.69 15.33
C LEU A 74 -0.19 -8.04 14.80
N ALA A 75 -0.26 -8.62 13.61
CA ALA A 75 -1.51 -9.07 13.03
C ALA A 75 -2.17 -10.14 13.90
N GLU A 76 -1.38 -11.05 14.44
CA GLU A 76 -1.87 -12.10 15.33
C GLU A 76 -2.43 -11.54 16.62
N VAL A 77 -1.76 -10.55 17.22
CA VAL A 77 -2.24 -9.89 18.44
C VAL A 77 -3.55 -9.15 18.16
N ALA A 78 -3.62 -8.43 17.04
CA ALA A 78 -4.82 -7.70 16.65
C ALA A 78 -5.99 -8.66 16.42
N SER A 79 -5.76 -9.76 15.73
CA SER A 79 -6.76 -10.78 15.46
C SER A 79 -7.28 -11.42 16.76
N ALA A 80 -6.38 -11.74 17.68
CA ALA A 80 -6.75 -12.31 18.96
C ALA A 80 -7.60 -11.35 19.79
N GLN A 81 -7.25 -10.08 19.79
CA GLN A 81 -7.99 -9.05 20.53
C GLN A 81 -9.37 -8.81 19.90
N ASP A 82 -9.44 -8.80 18.59
CA ASP A 82 -10.71 -8.64 17.87
C ASP A 82 -11.68 -9.77 18.23
N ARG A 83 -11.22 -11.01 18.22
CA ARG A 83 -12.04 -12.16 18.62
C ARG A 83 -12.56 -12.03 20.04
N LYS A 84 -11.77 -11.51 20.97
CA LYS A 84 -12.20 -11.26 22.33
C LYS A 84 -13.26 -10.17 22.40
N SER A 85 -13.12 -9.12 21.61
CA SER A 85 -14.06 -7.98 21.59
C SER A 85 -15.42 -8.35 21.01
N THR A 86 -15.45 -9.26 20.06
CA THR A 86 -16.70 -9.70 19.41
C THR A 86 -17.39 -10.85 20.15
N ARG A 87 -16.76 -11.39 21.15
CA ARG A 87 -17.33 -12.44 21.99
C ARG A 87 -18.14 -11.82 23.11
N LEU A 88 -19.40 -11.68 22.87
CA LEU A 88 -20.32 -11.19 23.90
C LEU A 88 -21.09 -12.31 24.56
#